data_d726cd2d2c47f12fb853252e41be6392
#
_entry.id   d726cd2d2c47f12fb853252e41be6392
#
_cell.length_a   1.000
_cell.length_b   1.000
_cell.length_c   1.000
_cell.angle_alpha   90.00
_cell.angle_beta   90.00
_cell.angle_gamma   90.00
#
_symmetry.space_group_name_H-M   'P 1'
#
loop_
_entity.id
_entity.type
_entity.pdbx_description
1 polymer ?
#
loop_
_entity_poly.entity_id
_entity_poly.type
_entity_poly.pdbx_seq_one_letter_code
_entity_poly.pdbx_strand_id
1 'polypeptide(L)'
;MLRIECGNYLRLMVVGYLGMQGFGSQVMADHQSMTDYSPLEIVEIREPSRRAIAFYQGGQWVWAGSQLLSILIPLCLLITPIGQKLEALAWRYGHGRVRSVILFVMMVMIASFLMRLPWSYWAGHVRLRDYGLSNQSFAAWLGDSVKSLAVMVVIQSVVAGVVWGILVERFPQSWWLWTACLTTPFLVAGIFLTPLVIDPLFNQFGAMQNQALEAEILALASRAGVEGSRVFEVDKSRQTKAVNAYVTGLFGSKRIVLWDTLLNTLPPREVKAVVAHELGHYVLGHVRWGVLMGGISSFGGLFLLARVLGWLVPRAGQIFHVAEASNVSAILLAVLLITLGEILFSPVSNLVSRTMEHEADRFAIEMTHDPASVAHAFSILQTENLSVPFPGLFYRLWRATHPGIGQRIEFANTYRPWVSGNSEVYQDRFQSKSMAD
;
A
#
# COMPACT_ATOMS: atom_id res chain seq x y z
N MET A 1 3.05 -7.16 -1.71
CA MET A 1 3.60 -5.97 -1.15
C MET A 1 2.66 -5.48 -0.06
N LEU A 2 2.83 -6.03 1.13
CA LEU A 2 2.29 -5.42 2.32
C LEU A 2 3.08 -4.13 2.49
N ARG A 3 2.64 -3.06 1.82
CA ARG A 3 2.94 -1.77 2.32
C ARG A 3 2.47 -1.78 3.76
N ILE A 4 3.40 -1.76 4.69
CA ILE A 4 3.12 -1.38 6.06
C ILE A 4 2.78 0.10 6.01
N GLU A 5 1.63 0.35 5.51
CA GLU A 5 1.04 1.65 5.33
C GLU A 5 0.09 1.90 6.49
N CYS A 6 0.65 1.90 7.73
CA CYS A 6 -0.11 2.47 8.83
C CYS A 6 -0.51 3.93 8.54
N GLY A 7 0.27 4.66 7.72
CA GLY A 7 -0.12 5.99 7.23
C GLY A 7 -0.89 5.95 5.90
N ASN A 8 -0.82 4.87 5.14
CA ASN A 8 -1.47 4.75 3.83
C ASN A 8 -2.69 3.84 3.84
N TYR A 9 -3.01 3.10 4.91
CA TYR A 9 -4.36 2.54 5.01
C TYR A 9 -5.41 3.66 4.92
N LEU A 10 -5.15 4.83 5.50
CA LEU A 10 -5.99 6.00 5.24
C LEU A 10 -5.85 6.54 3.80
N ARG A 11 -4.67 6.43 3.16
CA ARG A 11 -4.43 6.88 1.77
C ARG A 11 -4.83 5.85 0.72
N LEU A 12 -4.61 4.57 0.91
CA LEU A 12 -5.10 3.50 0.03
C LEU A 12 -6.60 3.45 0.01
N MET A 13 -7.18 3.82 1.12
CA MET A 13 -8.59 4.02 1.19
C MET A 13 -9.08 5.24 0.39
N VAL A 14 -8.26 6.24 0.07
CA VAL A 14 -8.66 7.44 -0.67
C VAL A 14 -8.10 7.49 -2.11
N VAL A 15 -6.99 6.79 -2.43
CA VAL A 15 -6.30 6.91 -3.73
C VAL A 15 -6.02 5.58 -4.41
N GLY A 16 -6.18 4.47 -3.75
CA GLY A 16 -5.51 3.25 -4.13
C GLY A 16 -6.33 2.19 -4.81
N TYR A 17 -6.90 2.41 -5.94
CA TYR A 17 -7.20 1.34 -6.88
C TYR A 17 -6.88 1.81 -8.30
N LEU A 18 -5.59 1.88 -8.62
CA LEU A 18 -5.15 2.20 -9.95
C LEU A 18 -4.22 1.10 -10.43
N GLY A 19 -4.85 0.16 -11.10
CA GLY A 19 -4.29 -1.01 -11.70
C GLY A 19 -3.30 -0.73 -12.83
N MET A 20 -2.64 -1.77 -13.27
CA MET A 20 -1.66 -1.77 -14.35
C MET A 20 -1.84 -2.98 -15.25
N GLN A 21 -1.62 -2.82 -16.54
CA GLN A 21 -1.63 -3.93 -17.53
C GLN A 21 -0.75 -3.70 -18.75
N GLY A 22 -0.38 -4.59 -19.38
CA GLY A 22 -0.32 -5.59 -20.36
C GLY A 22 0.61 -5.51 -21.54
N PHE A 23 1.28 -6.56 -21.87
CA PHE A 23 1.48 -7.11 -23.24
C PHE A 23 2.06 -8.53 -23.11
N GLY A 24 1.34 -9.51 -23.60
CA GLY A 24 1.88 -10.85 -23.79
C GLY A 24 1.81 -11.20 -25.25
N SER A 25 2.92 -11.58 -25.85
CA SER A 25 3.06 -12.62 -26.87
C SER A 25 4.47 -12.80 -27.45
N GLN A 26 5.42 -11.91 -27.15
CA GLN A 26 6.82 -12.09 -27.60
C GLN A 26 7.82 -12.51 -26.50
N VAL A 27 7.40 -12.49 -25.24
CA VAL A 27 8.29 -12.77 -24.08
C VAL A 27 8.42 -14.25 -23.76
N MET A 28 7.49 -15.12 -24.25
CA MET A 28 7.54 -16.55 -23.95
C MET A 28 8.72 -17.31 -24.56
N ALA A 29 9.33 -16.80 -25.62
CA ALA A 29 10.48 -17.47 -26.25
C ALA A 29 11.81 -17.24 -25.51
N ASP A 30 11.93 -16.14 -24.76
CA ASP A 30 13.14 -15.81 -24.00
C ASP A 30 13.17 -16.43 -22.58
N HIS A 31 12.02 -16.86 -22.06
CA HIS A 31 11.95 -17.38 -20.69
C HIS A 31 12.54 -18.79 -20.50
N GLN A 32 12.56 -19.61 -21.55
CA GLN A 32 13.14 -20.96 -21.43
C GLN A 32 14.68 -20.98 -21.34
N SER A 33 15.35 -19.91 -21.78
CA SER A 33 16.81 -19.78 -21.67
C SER A 33 17.29 -19.20 -20.34
N MET A 34 16.38 -18.65 -19.51
CA MET A 34 16.72 -17.98 -18.25
C MET A 34 16.78 -18.90 -17.02
N THR A 35 16.55 -20.20 -17.17
CA THR A 35 16.49 -21.12 -16.02
C THR A 35 17.83 -21.74 -15.63
N ASP A 36 18.85 -21.63 -16.47
CA ASP A 36 20.15 -22.31 -16.30
C ASP A 36 21.30 -21.30 -16.12
N TYR A 37 21.26 -20.54 -15.04
CA TYR A 37 22.31 -19.60 -14.66
C TYR A 37 22.91 -19.93 -13.29
N SER A 38 24.18 -19.51 -13.08
CA SER A 38 24.84 -19.68 -11.79
C SER A 38 24.17 -18.82 -10.69
N PRO A 39 24.04 -19.33 -9.45
CA PRO A 39 23.59 -18.51 -8.32
C PRO A 39 24.39 -17.25 -8.09
N LEU A 40 25.64 -17.22 -8.56
CA LEU A 40 26.56 -16.08 -8.43
C LEU A 40 26.70 -15.26 -9.71
N GLU A 41 25.87 -15.48 -10.70
CA GLU A 41 25.83 -14.67 -11.92
C GLU A 41 25.55 -13.20 -11.59
N ILE A 42 26.18 -12.31 -12.35
CA ILE A 42 25.93 -10.86 -12.25
C ILE A 42 24.88 -10.49 -13.28
N VAL A 43 23.76 -9.96 -12.81
CA VAL A 43 22.64 -9.55 -13.65
C VAL A 43 22.80 -8.09 -14.06
N GLU A 44 22.78 -7.84 -15.36
CA GLU A 44 22.89 -6.49 -15.89
C GLU A 44 21.63 -5.67 -15.58
N ILE A 45 21.82 -4.39 -15.20
CA ILE A 45 20.72 -3.44 -15.02
C ILE A 45 20.31 -2.91 -16.38
N ARG A 46 19.11 -3.27 -16.80
CA ARG A 46 18.60 -2.88 -18.11
C ARG A 46 18.35 -1.38 -18.19
N GLU A 47 18.73 -0.76 -19.29
CA GLU A 47 18.34 0.61 -19.59
C GLU A 47 16.81 0.73 -19.70
N PRO A 48 16.21 1.78 -19.11
CA PRO A 48 14.77 1.94 -19.15
C PRO A 48 14.31 2.25 -20.59
N SER A 49 13.27 1.58 -21.04
CA SER A 49 12.66 1.87 -22.33
C SER A 49 12.12 3.31 -22.39
N ARG A 50 12.00 3.89 -23.59
CA ARG A 50 11.36 5.22 -23.78
C ARG A 50 9.96 5.25 -23.17
N ARG A 51 9.25 4.13 -23.23
CA ARG A 51 7.92 3.97 -22.64
C ARG A 51 7.96 4.00 -21.11
N ALA A 52 8.94 3.36 -20.48
CA ALA A 52 9.15 3.41 -19.03
C ALA A 52 9.50 4.83 -18.56
N ILE A 53 10.37 5.53 -19.31
CA ILE A 53 10.72 6.93 -19.02
C ILE A 53 9.47 7.83 -19.10
N ALA A 54 8.68 7.70 -20.16
CA ALA A 54 7.45 8.49 -20.34
C ALA A 54 6.41 8.16 -19.24
N PHE A 55 6.28 6.88 -18.88
CA PHE A 55 5.44 6.45 -17.77
C PHE A 55 5.91 7.02 -16.43
N TYR A 56 7.20 6.99 -16.15
CA TYR A 56 7.78 7.59 -14.96
C TYR A 56 7.54 9.11 -14.90
N GLN A 57 7.86 9.84 -15.97
CA GLN A 57 7.68 11.29 -16.03
C GLN A 57 6.21 11.71 -15.91
N GLY A 58 5.33 11.10 -16.69
CA GLY A 58 3.90 11.33 -16.59
C GLY A 58 3.34 10.96 -15.21
N GLY A 59 3.90 9.94 -14.58
CA GLY A 59 3.57 9.55 -13.22
C GLY A 59 3.85 10.64 -12.17
N GLN A 60 4.83 11.55 -12.39
CA GLN A 60 5.06 12.69 -11.50
C GLN A 60 3.87 13.66 -11.55
N TRP A 61 3.38 13.96 -12.75
CA TRP A 61 2.20 14.82 -12.93
C TRP A 61 0.94 14.21 -12.39
N VAL A 62 0.75 12.89 -12.56
CA VAL A 62 -0.38 12.17 -11.95
C VAL A 62 -0.34 12.27 -10.43
N TRP A 63 0.82 12.09 -9.83
CA TRP A 63 0.98 12.25 -8.39
C TRP A 63 0.69 13.70 -7.95
N ALA A 64 1.29 14.69 -8.59
CA ALA A 64 1.09 16.11 -8.25
C ALA A 64 -0.38 16.52 -8.37
N GLY A 65 -1.04 16.15 -9.47
CA GLY A 65 -2.46 16.41 -9.67
C GLY A 65 -3.36 15.72 -8.63
N SER A 66 -3.01 14.50 -8.23
CA SER A 66 -3.73 13.78 -7.18
C SER A 66 -3.56 14.44 -5.81
N GLN A 67 -2.36 14.93 -5.47
CA GLN A 67 -2.14 15.70 -4.23
C GLN A 67 -2.89 17.04 -4.27
N LEU A 68 -2.85 17.73 -5.39
CA LEU A 68 -3.58 18.99 -5.58
C LEU A 68 -5.08 18.78 -5.36
N LEU A 69 -5.68 17.76 -5.96
CA LEU A 69 -7.09 17.43 -5.76
C LEU A 69 -7.39 17.02 -4.31
N SER A 70 -6.47 16.36 -3.64
CA SER A 70 -6.61 15.99 -2.22
C SER A 70 -6.66 17.21 -1.30
N ILE A 71 -6.06 18.33 -1.71
CA ILE A 71 -6.10 19.60 -1.01
C ILE A 71 -7.31 20.44 -1.47
N LEU A 72 -7.50 20.58 -2.79
CA LEU A 72 -8.51 21.48 -3.34
C LEU A 72 -9.94 21.03 -3.07
N ILE A 73 -10.22 19.73 -3.05
CA ILE A 73 -11.58 19.23 -2.81
C ILE A 73 -12.07 19.57 -1.40
N PRO A 74 -11.39 19.19 -0.30
CA PRO A 74 -11.84 19.58 1.04
C PRO A 74 -11.80 21.10 1.23
N LEU A 75 -10.83 21.81 0.65
CA LEU A 75 -10.79 23.26 0.69
C LEU A 75 -12.01 23.89 0.00
N CYS A 76 -12.36 23.44 -1.20
CA CYS A 76 -13.56 23.88 -1.92
C CYS A 76 -14.82 23.66 -1.09
N LEU A 77 -14.97 22.47 -0.49
CA LEU A 77 -16.12 22.18 0.38
C LEU A 77 -16.14 23.07 1.62
N LEU A 78 -14.99 23.48 2.16
CA LEU A 78 -14.88 24.37 3.32
C LEU A 78 -15.26 25.82 3.00
N ILE A 79 -14.70 26.39 1.91
CA ILE A 79 -14.83 27.82 1.60
C ILE A 79 -16.09 28.16 0.78
N THR A 80 -16.83 27.14 0.31
CA THR A 80 -18.05 27.33 -0.47
C THR A 80 -19.29 26.94 0.35
N PRO A 81 -20.47 27.43 -0.04
CA PRO A 81 -21.75 27.05 0.63
C PRO A 81 -22.06 25.53 0.54
N ILE A 82 -21.31 24.75 -0.27
CA ILE A 82 -21.59 23.32 -0.46
C ILE A 82 -21.43 22.58 0.86
N GLY A 83 -20.34 22.76 1.57
CA GLY A 83 -20.08 22.08 2.85
C GLY A 83 -21.14 22.42 3.90
N GLN A 84 -21.54 23.71 4.00
CA GLN A 84 -22.61 24.14 4.89
C GLN A 84 -23.96 23.51 4.55
N LYS A 85 -24.28 23.41 3.24
CA LYS A 85 -25.52 22.74 2.81
C LYS A 85 -25.52 21.26 3.16
N LEU A 86 -24.38 20.58 2.98
CA LEU A 86 -24.22 19.17 3.37
C LEU A 86 -24.35 19.00 4.89
N GLU A 87 -23.76 19.91 5.68
CA GLU A 87 -23.90 19.90 7.14
C GLU A 87 -25.35 20.12 7.56
N ALA A 88 -26.05 21.13 6.99
CA ALA A 88 -27.47 21.41 7.27
C ALA A 88 -28.37 20.20 6.92
N LEU A 89 -28.11 19.52 5.78
CA LEU A 89 -28.82 18.31 5.41
C LEU A 89 -28.55 17.19 6.39
N ALA A 90 -27.27 17.00 6.82
CA ALA A 90 -26.91 16.00 7.80
C ALA A 90 -27.63 16.21 9.13
N TRP A 91 -27.74 17.42 9.63
CA TRP A 91 -28.48 17.75 10.84
C TRP A 91 -30.00 17.54 10.68
N ARG A 92 -30.54 17.92 9.51
CA ARG A 92 -31.97 17.77 9.22
C ARG A 92 -32.44 16.32 9.26
N TYR A 93 -31.63 15.39 8.75
CA TYR A 93 -31.98 13.96 8.58
C TYR A 93 -31.35 13.04 9.61
N GLY A 94 -30.31 13.47 10.32
CA GLY A 94 -29.53 12.60 11.24
C GLY A 94 -30.25 12.33 12.57
N HIS A 95 -31.16 13.23 12.99
CA HIS A 95 -31.89 13.10 14.26
C HIS A 95 -30.96 12.80 15.46
N GLY A 96 -29.83 13.49 15.55
CA GLY A 96 -28.85 13.35 16.62
C GLY A 96 -27.40 13.36 16.10
N ARG A 97 -26.45 13.76 16.97
CA ARG A 97 -25.09 14.11 16.60
C ARG A 97 -24.35 12.99 15.85
N VAL A 98 -24.30 11.78 16.40
CA VAL A 98 -23.57 10.67 15.77
C VAL A 98 -24.09 10.38 14.37
N ARG A 99 -25.41 10.29 14.19
CA ARG A 99 -26.03 10.05 12.88
C ARG A 99 -25.81 11.21 11.92
N SER A 100 -25.84 12.46 12.40
CA SER A 100 -25.54 13.64 11.57
C SER A 100 -24.07 13.62 11.10
N VAL A 101 -23.11 13.27 11.96
CA VAL A 101 -21.70 13.09 11.57
C VAL A 101 -21.56 12.00 10.51
N ILE A 102 -22.19 10.84 10.72
CA ILE A 102 -22.15 9.74 9.74
C ILE A 102 -22.73 10.20 8.39
N LEU A 103 -23.90 10.82 8.37
CA LEU A 103 -24.52 11.31 7.14
C LEU A 103 -23.69 12.38 6.45
N PHE A 104 -23.09 13.30 7.20
CA PHE A 104 -22.20 14.32 6.66
C PHE A 104 -20.98 13.69 5.95
N VAL A 105 -20.31 12.77 6.63
CA VAL A 105 -19.13 12.09 6.06
C VAL A 105 -19.52 11.30 4.82
N MET A 106 -20.64 10.56 4.83
CA MET A 106 -21.14 9.86 3.65
C MET A 106 -21.34 10.82 2.46
N MET A 107 -22.03 11.94 2.68
CA MET A 107 -22.28 12.92 1.62
C MET A 107 -21.01 13.59 1.12
N VAL A 108 -20.09 13.94 2.01
CA VAL A 108 -18.78 14.50 1.66
C VAL A 108 -17.94 13.50 0.84
N MET A 109 -17.95 12.22 1.22
CA MET A 109 -17.22 11.19 0.48
C MET A 109 -17.79 10.97 -0.92
N ILE A 110 -19.12 10.93 -1.05
CA ILE A 110 -19.77 10.80 -2.36
C ILE A 110 -19.46 12.04 -3.22
N ALA A 111 -19.59 13.25 -2.68
CA ALA A 111 -19.26 14.49 -3.39
C ALA A 111 -17.78 14.50 -3.83
N SER A 112 -16.88 14.15 -2.92
CA SER A 112 -15.43 14.06 -3.21
C SER A 112 -15.12 13.00 -4.28
N PHE A 113 -15.79 11.86 -4.24
CA PHE A 113 -15.66 10.82 -5.27
C PHE A 113 -16.09 11.34 -6.64
N LEU A 114 -17.27 11.98 -6.73
CA LEU A 114 -17.76 12.53 -7.99
C LEU A 114 -16.84 13.64 -8.53
N MET A 115 -16.33 14.52 -7.68
CA MET A 115 -15.39 15.58 -8.07
C MET A 115 -14.06 15.00 -8.57
N ARG A 116 -13.60 13.89 -8.00
CA ARG A 116 -12.34 13.21 -8.37
C ARG A 116 -12.50 12.24 -9.54
N LEU A 117 -13.72 11.80 -9.83
CA LEU A 117 -14.00 10.73 -10.81
C LEU A 117 -13.36 10.97 -12.20
N PRO A 118 -13.45 12.18 -12.81
CA PRO A 118 -12.80 12.41 -14.11
C PRO A 118 -11.30 12.20 -14.10
N TRP A 119 -10.63 12.67 -13.04
CA TRP A 119 -9.20 12.48 -12.85
C TRP A 119 -8.84 11.02 -12.63
N SER A 120 -9.59 10.34 -11.76
CA SER A 120 -9.38 8.91 -11.47
C SER A 120 -9.60 8.04 -12.70
N TYR A 121 -10.60 8.36 -13.52
CA TYR A 121 -10.85 7.68 -14.78
C TYR A 121 -9.67 7.83 -15.75
N TRP A 122 -9.21 9.07 -15.96
CA TRP A 122 -8.07 9.29 -16.85
C TRP A 122 -6.78 8.65 -16.30
N ALA A 123 -6.42 8.95 -15.07
CA ALA A 123 -5.16 8.50 -14.49
C ALA A 123 -5.13 6.99 -14.20
N GLY A 124 -6.27 6.43 -13.82
CA GLY A 124 -6.38 5.07 -13.33
C GLY A 124 -6.96 4.05 -14.28
N HIS A 125 -7.60 4.51 -15.34
CA HIS A 125 -8.12 3.60 -16.34
C HIS A 125 -7.51 3.88 -17.71
N VAL A 126 -7.73 5.08 -18.27
CA VAL A 126 -7.28 5.40 -19.64
C VAL A 126 -5.76 5.30 -19.74
N ARG A 127 -5.04 6.07 -18.91
CA ARG A 127 -3.59 6.11 -18.94
C ARG A 127 -2.96 4.72 -18.73
N LEU A 128 -3.48 3.93 -17.83
CA LEU A 128 -2.93 2.60 -17.57
C LEU A 128 -3.18 1.65 -18.75
N ARG A 129 -4.31 1.76 -19.41
CA ARG A 129 -4.56 1.02 -20.65
C ARG A 129 -3.62 1.44 -21.78
N ASP A 130 -3.36 2.75 -21.96
CA ASP A 130 -2.46 3.28 -22.98
C ASP A 130 -1.02 2.78 -22.78
N TYR A 131 -0.61 2.63 -21.52
CA TYR A 131 0.67 1.99 -21.16
C TYR A 131 0.57 0.46 -21.10
N GLY A 132 -0.55 -0.11 -21.54
CA GLY A 132 -0.79 -1.53 -21.50
C GLY A 132 -0.66 -2.15 -20.12
N LEU A 133 -0.98 -1.44 -19.11
CA LEU A 133 -0.88 -1.84 -17.73
C LEU A 133 -2.26 -2.11 -17.06
N SER A 134 -3.42 -2.00 -17.79
CA SER A 134 -4.79 -2.33 -17.35
C SER A 134 -5.61 -3.19 -18.35
N ASN A 135 -6.19 -4.39 -17.97
CA ASN A 135 -7.14 -5.23 -18.75
C ASN A 135 -8.59 -4.91 -18.41
N GLN A 136 -8.83 -4.10 -17.38
CA GLN A 136 -10.19 -3.82 -16.96
C GLN A 136 -10.99 -3.14 -18.05
N SER A 137 -12.20 -3.60 -18.30
CA SER A 137 -13.21 -2.80 -18.99
C SER A 137 -13.60 -1.60 -18.14
N PHE A 138 -14.15 -0.55 -18.77
CA PHE A 138 -14.66 0.61 -18.03
C PHE A 138 -15.68 0.20 -16.95
N ALA A 139 -16.59 -0.71 -17.27
CA ALA A 139 -17.61 -1.18 -16.33
C ALA A 139 -17.01 -1.91 -15.12
N ALA A 140 -15.99 -2.75 -15.33
CA ALA A 140 -15.28 -3.43 -14.24
C ALA A 140 -14.51 -2.43 -13.37
N TRP A 141 -13.78 -1.48 -13.97
CA TRP A 141 -13.08 -0.43 -13.26
C TRP A 141 -14.02 0.46 -12.44
N LEU A 142 -15.14 0.89 -13.01
CA LEU A 142 -16.13 1.69 -12.31
C LEU A 142 -16.81 0.90 -11.18
N GLY A 143 -17.14 -0.38 -11.43
CA GLY A 143 -17.69 -1.27 -10.42
C GLY A 143 -16.77 -1.44 -9.21
N ASP A 144 -15.46 -1.66 -9.44
CA ASP A 144 -14.48 -1.76 -8.36
C ASP A 144 -14.27 -0.41 -7.64
N SER A 145 -14.34 0.72 -8.37
CA SER A 145 -14.29 2.06 -7.78
C SER A 145 -15.48 2.34 -6.86
N VAL A 146 -16.69 1.93 -7.26
CA VAL A 146 -17.91 2.08 -6.45
C VAL A 146 -17.89 1.15 -5.23
N LYS A 147 -17.43 -0.10 -5.38
CA LYS A 147 -17.24 -1.00 -4.23
C LYS A 147 -16.25 -0.42 -3.23
N SER A 148 -15.11 0.13 -3.72
CA SER A 148 -14.13 0.80 -2.87
C SER A 148 -14.74 1.98 -2.13
N LEU A 149 -15.53 2.83 -2.81
CA LEU A 149 -16.26 3.92 -2.16
C LEU A 149 -17.19 3.38 -1.07
N ALA A 150 -17.96 2.33 -1.34
CA ALA A 150 -18.89 1.77 -0.35
C ALA A 150 -18.18 1.26 0.91
N VAL A 151 -17.10 0.49 0.75
CA VAL A 151 -16.27 0.04 1.87
C VAL A 151 -15.72 1.21 2.66
N MET A 152 -15.23 2.23 1.96
CA MET A 152 -14.65 3.41 2.57
C MET A 152 -15.66 4.25 3.31
N VAL A 153 -16.85 4.44 2.74
CA VAL A 153 -17.97 5.16 3.39
C VAL A 153 -18.30 4.49 4.72
N VAL A 154 -18.40 3.17 4.76
CA VAL A 154 -18.68 2.44 6.01
C VAL A 154 -17.57 2.72 7.04
N ILE A 155 -16.32 2.48 6.68
CA ILE A 155 -15.18 2.60 7.61
C ILE A 155 -15.04 4.04 8.13
N GLN A 156 -14.99 5.02 7.22
CA GLN A 156 -14.76 6.42 7.62
C GLN A 156 -15.95 7.02 8.36
N SER A 157 -17.17 6.61 8.03
CA SER A 157 -18.37 7.05 8.77
C SER A 157 -18.37 6.52 10.20
N VAL A 158 -17.95 5.27 10.41
CA VAL A 158 -17.80 4.70 11.76
C VAL A 158 -16.72 5.45 12.53
N VAL A 159 -15.53 5.63 11.93
CA VAL A 159 -14.43 6.37 12.58
C VAL A 159 -14.84 7.80 12.93
N ALA A 160 -15.43 8.53 12.00
CA ALA A 160 -15.90 9.90 12.25
C ALA A 160 -17.03 9.94 13.28
N GLY A 161 -17.97 8.99 13.25
CA GLY A 161 -19.03 8.86 14.24
C GLY A 161 -18.48 8.67 15.65
N VAL A 162 -17.43 7.87 15.82
CA VAL A 162 -16.73 7.73 17.10
C VAL A 162 -15.97 9.00 17.46
N VAL A 163 -15.15 9.53 16.57
CA VAL A 163 -14.26 10.67 16.88
C VAL A 163 -15.06 11.96 17.06
N TRP A 164 -15.80 12.41 16.04
CA TRP A 164 -16.55 13.66 16.09
C TRP A 164 -17.94 13.53 16.71
N GLY A 165 -18.56 12.37 16.54
CA GLY A 165 -19.88 12.12 17.10
C GLY A 165 -19.87 11.88 18.62
N ILE A 166 -18.78 11.35 19.17
CA ILE A 166 -18.69 10.98 20.60
C ILE A 166 -17.50 11.66 21.28
N LEU A 167 -16.25 11.41 20.82
CA LEU A 167 -15.05 11.78 21.57
C LEU A 167 -14.83 13.28 21.64
N VAL A 168 -14.98 14.00 20.51
CA VAL A 168 -14.80 15.47 20.46
C VAL A 168 -15.82 16.18 21.33
N GLU A 169 -17.04 15.67 21.41
CA GLU A 169 -18.09 16.24 22.27
C GLU A 169 -17.87 15.91 23.75
N ARG A 170 -17.61 14.63 24.04
CA ARG A 170 -17.51 14.15 25.44
C ARG A 170 -16.21 14.55 26.09
N PHE A 171 -15.13 14.66 25.31
CA PHE A 171 -13.77 14.91 25.79
C PHE A 171 -13.07 16.01 24.97
N PRO A 172 -13.57 17.25 24.93
CA PRO A 172 -13.10 18.29 24.01
C PRO A 172 -11.61 18.64 24.15
N GLN A 173 -11.00 18.43 25.31
CA GLN A 173 -9.57 18.69 25.53
C GLN A 173 -8.68 17.47 25.26
N SER A 174 -9.21 16.26 25.36
CA SER A 174 -8.44 15.00 25.28
C SER A 174 -8.94 14.02 24.20
N TRP A 175 -9.84 14.44 23.29
CA TRP A 175 -10.33 13.58 22.20
C TRP A 175 -9.21 12.97 21.36
N TRP A 176 -8.15 13.75 21.13
CA TRP A 176 -6.98 13.31 20.38
C TRP A 176 -6.27 12.12 21.07
N LEU A 177 -6.21 12.14 22.40
CA LEU A 177 -5.61 11.06 23.19
C LEU A 177 -6.41 9.76 23.06
N TRP A 178 -7.74 9.85 23.25
CA TRP A 178 -8.62 8.70 23.09
C TRP A 178 -8.61 8.15 21.66
N THR A 179 -8.59 9.02 20.67
CA THR A 179 -8.46 8.62 19.27
C THR A 179 -7.13 7.92 19.02
N ALA A 180 -6.02 8.42 19.55
CA ALA A 180 -4.71 7.79 19.45
C ALA A 180 -4.70 6.40 20.12
N CYS A 181 -5.29 6.27 21.29
CA CYS A 181 -5.43 4.98 21.97
C CYS A 181 -6.25 3.96 21.13
N LEU A 182 -7.27 4.42 20.42
CA LEU A 182 -8.08 3.57 19.54
C LEU A 182 -7.41 3.26 18.20
N THR A 183 -6.41 4.03 17.77
CA THR A 183 -5.74 3.83 16.48
C THR A 183 -5.04 2.48 16.41
N THR A 184 -4.30 2.07 17.43
CA THR A 184 -3.57 0.78 17.42
C THR A 184 -4.52 -0.42 17.33
N PRO A 185 -5.56 -0.57 18.17
CA PRO A 185 -6.57 -1.62 17.99
C PRO A 185 -7.23 -1.61 16.61
N PHE A 186 -7.53 -0.43 16.09
CA PHE A 186 -8.12 -0.27 14.76
C PHE A 186 -7.18 -0.76 13.64
N LEU A 187 -5.87 -0.43 13.73
CA LEU A 187 -4.86 -0.93 12.79
C LEU A 187 -4.75 -2.46 12.83
N VAL A 188 -4.69 -3.03 14.04
CA VAL A 188 -4.66 -4.50 14.21
C VAL A 188 -5.91 -5.14 13.63
N ALA A 189 -7.09 -4.60 13.92
CA ALA A 189 -8.34 -5.08 13.35
C ALA A 189 -8.35 -4.99 11.82
N GLY A 190 -7.83 -3.91 11.24
CA GLY A 190 -7.70 -3.73 9.79
C GLY A 190 -6.81 -4.78 9.15
N ILE A 191 -5.62 -5.05 9.71
CA ILE A 191 -4.71 -6.09 9.23
C ILE A 191 -5.36 -7.47 9.25
N PHE A 192 -6.17 -7.75 10.27
CA PHE A 192 -6.86 -9.03 10.40
C PHE A 192 -8.08 -9.14 9.46
N LEU A 193 -8.88 -8.07 9.35
CA LEU A 193 -10.12 -8.09 8.56
C LEU A 193 -9.89 -7.96 7.06
N THR A 194 -8.85 -7.25 6.62
CA THR A 194 -8.58 -7.03 5.19
C THR A 194 -8.52 -8.34 4.40
N PRO A 195 -7.68 -9.33 4.72
CA PRO A 195 -7.62 -10.57 3.94
C PRO A 195 -8.85 -11.47 4.09
N LEU A 196 -9.67 -11.25 5.11
CA LEU A 196 -10.85 -12.09 5.37
C LEU A 196 -12.12 -11.51 4.75
N VAL A 197 -12.27 -10.20 4.73
CA VAL A 197 -13.52 -9.52 4.36
C VAL A 197 -13.34 -8.61 3.14
N ILE A 198 -12.26 -7.81 3.11
CA ILE A 198 -12.11 -6.79 2.08
C ILE A 198 -11.56 -7.39 0.78
N ASP A 199 -10.46 -8.15 0.85
CA ASP A 199 -9.83 -8.73 -0.33
C ASP A 199 -10.78 -9.60 -1.16
N PRO A 200 -11.64 -10.48 -0.55
CA PRO A 200 -12.60 -11.29 -1.29
C PRO A 200 -13.70 -10.50 -2.04
N LEU A 201 -13.94 -9.24 -1.67
CA LEU A 201 -14.88 -8.37 -2.42
C LEU A 201 -14.34 -8.00 -3.81
N PHE A 202 -13.02 -8.03 -3.98
CA PHE A 202 -12.34 -7.57 -5.19
C PHE A 202 -11.70 -8.70 -5.99
N ASN A 203 -11.34 -9.82 -5.36
CA ASN A 203 -10.52 -10.87 -5.96
C ASN A 203 -11.04 -12.25 -5.58
N GLN A 204 -10.80 -13.22 -6.45
CA GLN A 204 -11.05 -14.63 -6.16
C GLN A 204 -9.72 -15.29 -5.76
N PHE A 205 -9.78 -16.09 -4.69
CA PHE A 205 -8.64 -16.83 -4.15
C PHE A 205 -8.88 -18.31 -4.34
N GLY A 206 -7.89 -19.00 -4.88
CA GLY A 206 -7.89 -20.44 -5.09
C GLY A 206 -6.69 -21.13 -4.47
N ALA A 207 -6.70 -22.47 -4.45
CA ALA A 207 -5.50 -23.24 -4.19
C ALA A 207 -4.50 -23.05 -5.34
N MET A 208 -3.21 -23.12 -5.04
CA MET A 208 -2.17 -23.02 -6.07
C MET A 208 -2.27 -24.19 -7.04
N GLN A 209 -2.22 -23.92 -8.34
CA GLN A 209 -2.36 -24.96 -9.37
C GLN A 209 -1.08 -25.80 -9.49
N ASN A 210 0.10 -25.17 -9.39
CA ASN A 210 1.40 -25.86 -9.46
C ASN A 210 1.77 -26.43 -8.08
N GLN A 211 1.39 -27.68 -7.83
CA GLN A 211 1.61 -28.39 -6.56
C GLN A 211 3.11 -28.58 -6.24
N ALA A 212 3.96 -28.75 -7.27
CA ALA A 212 5.40 -28.90 -7.07
C ALA A 212 6.02 -27.59 -6.53
N LEU A 213 5.68 -26.47 -7.15
CA LEU A 213 6.15 -25.15 -6.69
C LEU A 213 5.53 -24.79 -5.33
N GLU A 214 4.28 -25.16 -5.06
CA GLU A 214 3.65 -24.99 -3.75
C GLU A 214 4.46 -25.70 -2.65
N ALA A 215 4.85 -26.95 -2.87
CA ALA A 215 5.66 -27.72 -1.92
C ALA A 215 7.03 -27.07 -1.66
N GLU A 216 7.69 -26.54 -2.71
CA GLU A 216 8.95 -25.80 -2.56
C GLU A 216 8.77 -24.50 -1.76
N ILE A 217 7.69 -23.76 -1.98
CA ILE A 217 7.34 -22.53 -1.24
C ILE A 217 7.05 -22.85 0.23
N LEU A 218 6.33 -23.92 0.50
CA LEU A 218 6.04 -24.34 1.89
C LEU A 218 7.31 -24.79 2.61
N ALA A 219 8.22 -25.49 1.93
CA ALA A 219 9.53 -25.84 2.48
C ALA A 219 10.35 -24.58 2.79
N LEU A 220 10.31 -23.57 1.93
CA LEU A 220 10.95 -22.28 2.15
C LEU A 220 10.36 -21.56 3.37
N ALA A 221 9.03 -21.53 3.49
CA ALA A 221 8.34 -20.93 4.62
C ALA A 221 8.66 -21.66 5.94
N SER A 222 8.74 -23.00 5.92
CA SER A 222 9.16 -23.78 7.09
C SER A 222 10.57 -23.44 7.53
N ARG A 223 11.53 -23.32 6.60
CA ARG A 223 12.91 -22.85 6.92
C ARG A 223 12.93 -21.46 7.57
N ALA A 224 12.00 -20.58 7.20
CA ALA A 224 11.83 -19.26 7.81
C ALA A 224 11.09 -19.30 9.17
N GLY A 225 10.75 -20.47 9.71
CA GLY A 225 9.95 -20.60 10.94
C GLY A 225 8.49 -20.15 10.77
N VAL A 226 7.99 -20.11 9.53
CA VAL A 226 6.61 -19.71 9.21
C VAL A 226 5.77 -20.93 8.92
N GLU A 227 5.74 -21.85 9.88
CA GLU A 227 5.00 -23.12 9.78
C GLU A 227 3.49 -22.91 9.75
N GLY A 228 2.76 -23.88 9.17
CA GLY A 228 1.30 -23.86 9.07
C GLY A 228 0.77 -22.82 8.07
N SER A 229 1.61 -22.25 7.22
CA SER A 229 1.18 -21.38 6.14
C SER A 229 0.40 -22.16 5.08
N ARG A 230 -0.53 -21.45 4.43
CA ARG A 230 -1.21 -21.94 3.23
C ARG A 230 -0.88 -21.03 2.06
N VAL A 231 -0.66 -21.62 0.88
CA VAL A 231 -0.42 -20.87 -0.34
C VAL A 231 -1.73 -20.68 -1.09
N PHE A 232 -1.97 -19.48 -1.56
CA PHE A 232 -3.13 -19.11 -2.35
C PHE A 232 -2.68 -18.45 -3.65
N GLU A 233 -3.36 -18.80 -4.73
CA GLU A 233 -3.31 -18.09 -5.99
C GLU A 233 -4.49 -17.13 -6.08
N VAL A 234 -4.28 -15.91 -6.60
CA VAL A 234 -5.32 -14.90 -6.75
C VAL A 234 -5.38 -14.40 -8.20
N ASP A 235 -6.60 -14.31 -8.75
CA ASP A 235 -6.91 -13.96 -10.14
C ASP A 235 -6.70 -12.47 -10.47
N LYS A 236 -5.49 -11.98 -10.36
CA LYS A 236 -5.15 -10.58 -10.62
C LYS A 236 -5.05 -10.22 -12.11
N SER A 237 -4.76 -11.19 -12.97
CA SER A 237 -4.71 -11.00 -14.43
C SER A 237 -6.00 -10.43 -15.01
N ARG A 238 -7.13 -10.65 -14.37
CA ARG A 238 -8.41 -10.02 -14.70
C ARG A 238 -8.37 -8.49 -14.58
N GLN A 239 -7.56 -7.95 -13.70
CA GLN A 239 -7.50 -6.52 -13.38
C GLN A 239 -6.21 -5.87 -13.87
N THR A 240 -5.09 -6.55 -13.71
CA THR A 240 -3.75 -5.98 -13.87
C THR A 240 -2.79 -7.01 -14.44
N LYS A 241 -1.70 -6.56 -15.03
CA LYS A 241 -0.53 -7.39 -15.32
C LYS A 241 0.64 -7.07 -14.37
N ALA A 242 0.43 -6.15 -13.43
CA ALA A 242 1.42 -5.96 -12.39
C ALA A 242 1.68 -7.28 -11.69
N VAL A 243 2.95 -7.53 -11.43
CA VAL A 243 3.44 -8.75 -10.79
C VAL A 243 3.61 -8.49 -9.31
N ASN A 244 3.01 -9.33 -8.45
CA ASN A 244 3.12 -9.18 -7.01
C ASN A 244 2.86 -10.48 -6.24
N ALA A 245 3.35 -10.51 -4.97
CA ALA A 245 3.03 -11.51 -3.97
C ALA A 245 2.94 -10.84 -2.60
N TYR A 246 2.40 -11.51 -1.59
CA TYR A 246 2.45 -11.03 -0.21
C TYR A 246 2.24 -12.16 0.79
N VAL A 247 2.80 -11.98 2.00
CA VAL A 247 2.52 -12.85 3.15
C VAL A 247 1.68 -12.06 4.15
N THR A 248 0.58 -12.64 4.60
CA THR A 248 -0.35 -12.00 5.53
C THR A 248 -0.90 -13.00 6.55
N GLY A 249 -1.62 -12.48 7.53
CA GLY A 249 -2.23 -13.27 8.61
C GLY A 249 -1.37 -13.31 9.87
N LEU A 250 -2.04 -13.64 10.97
CA LEU A 250 -1.44 -13.73 12.29
C LEU A 250 -1.80 -15.12 12.88
N PHE A 251 -0.91 -15.65 13.73
CA PHE A 251 -1.09 -16.94 14.37
C PHE A 251 -1.37 -18.08 13.35
N GLY A 252 -2.45 -18.81 13.49
CA GLY A 252 -2.85 -19.93 12.60
C GLY A 252 -3.50 -19.51 11.27
N SER A 253 -3.61 -18.19 10.96
CA SER A 253 -4.21 -17.69 9.72
C SER A 253 -3.19 -17.24 8.67
N LYS A 254 -1.93 -17.68 8.79
CA LYS A 254 -0.84 -17.30 7.86
C LYS A 254 -1.16 -17.72 6.42
N ARG A 255 -0.99 -16.81 5.48
CA ARG A 255 -1.24 -17.01 4.05
C ARG A 255 -0.11 -16.41 3.23
N ILE A 256 0.41 -17.20 2.30
CA ILE A 256 1.27 -16.74 1.21
C ILE A 256 0.35 -16.59 0.00
N VAL A 257 0.22 -15.39 -0.51
CA VAL A 257 -0.66 -15.09 -1.64
C VAL A 257 0.17 -14.69 -2.83
N LEU A 258 0.04 -15.45 -3.91
CA LEU A 258 0.72 -15.21 -5.17
C LEU A 258 -0.29 -14.76 -6.21
N TRP A 259 0.04 -13.69 -6.92
CA TRP A 259 -0.78 -13.29 -8.05
C TRP A 259 -0.53 -14.23 -9.23
N ASP A 260 -1.59 -14.60 -9.94
CA ASP A 260 -1.48 -15.39 -11.16
C ASP A 260 -0.56 -14.71 -12.21
N THR A 261 -0.52 -13.39 -12.23
CA THR A 261 0.43 -12.61 -13.03
C THR A 261 1.88 -12.87 -12.65
N LEU A 262 2.20 -13.05 -11.37
CA LEU A 262 3.56 -13.43 -10.92
C LEU A 262 3.92 -14.82 -11.45
N LEU A 263 3.02 -15.79 -11.24
CA LEU A 263 3.24 -17.18 -11.62
C LEU A 263 3.35 -17.38 -13.15
N ASN A 264 2.67 -16.53 -13.92
CA ASN A 264 2.71 -16.54 -15.39
C ASN A 264 3.92 -15.79 -15.96
N THR A 265 4.58 -14.93 -15.19
CA THR A 265 5.64 -14.04 -15.67
C THR A 265 7.02 -14.47 -15.21
N LEU A 266 7.15 -14.94 -13.96
CA LEU A 266 8.42 -15.31 -13.38
C LEU A 266 8.62 -16.83 -13.43
N PRO A 267 9.86 -17.31 -13.77
CA PRO A 267 10.24 -18.70 -13.58
C PRO A 267 10.16 -19.11 -12.08
N PRO A 268 10.03 -20.40 -11.78
CA PRO A 268 9.89 -20.88 -10.40
C PRO A 268 11.00 -20.44 -9.44
N ARG A 269 12.22 -20.26 -9.95
CA ARG A 269 13.38 -19.85 -9.17
C ARG A 269 13.26 -18.41 -8.69
N GLU A 270 12.81 -17.50 -9.54
CA GLU A 270 12.53 -16.09 -9.23
C GLU A 270 11.27 -15.93 -8.38
N VAL A 271 10.25 -16.77 -8.59
CA VAL A 271 9.07 -16.81 -7.71
C VAL A 271 9.51 -17.10 -6.27
N LYS A 272 10.41 -18.08 -6.06
CA LYS A 272 10.95 -18.38 -4.73
C LYS A 272 11.73 -17.21 -4.14
N ALA A 273 12.50 -16.49 -4.95
CA ALA A 273 13.21 -15.28 -4.51
C ALA A 273 12.25 -14.19 -4.02
N VAL A 274 11.16 -13.95 -4.75
CA VAL A 274 10.10 -13.01 -4.32
C VAL A 274 9.42 -13.50 -3.04
N VAL A 275 9.09 -14.77 -2.94
CA VAL A 275 8.49 -15.34 -1.71
C VAL A 275 9.45 -15.22 -0.52
N ALA A 276 10.75 -15.45 -0.72
CA ALA A 276 11.76 -15.28 0.34
C ALA A 276 11.81 -13.82 0.84
N HIS A 277 11.68 -12.84 -0.06
CA HIS A 277 11.57 -11.43 0.31
C HIS A 277 10.31 -11.16 1.15
N GLU A 278 9.14 -11.69 0.76
CA GLU A 278 7.91 -11.54 1.51
C GLU A 278 7.96 -12.24 2.88
N LEU A 279 8.61 -13.41 2.96
CA LEU A 279 8.89 -14.08 4.22
C LEU A 279 9.82 -13.23 5.11
N GLY A 280 10.78 -12.50 4.52
CA GLY A 280 11.62 -11.53 5.23
C GLY A 280 10.79 -10.48 5.95
N HIS A 281 9.81 -9.86 5.30
CA HIS A 281 8.89 -8.92 5.96
C HIS A 281 8.17 -9.55 7.16
N TYR A 282 7.73 -10.79 7.01
CA TYR A 282 7.02 -11.48 8.08
C TYR A 282 7.95 -11.81 9.27
N VAL A 283 9.10 -12.43 9.01
CA VAL A 283 10.05 -12.90 10.03
C VAL A 283 10.70 -11.73 10.77
N LEU A 284 11.08 -10.67 10.06
CA LEU A 284 11.66 -9.46 10.64
C LEU A 284 10.61 -8.59 11.38
N GLY A 285 9.34 -8.98 11.27
CA GLY A 285 8.26 -8.34 11.99
C GLY A 285 7.94 -6.93 11.51
N HIS A 286 8.16 -6.63 10.22
CA HIS A 286 7.91 -5.31 9.66
C HIS A 286 6.47 -4.84 9.86
N VAL A 287 5.48 -5.78 9.83
CA VAL A 287 4.07 -5.47 10.15
C VAL A 287 3.92 -5.02 11.61
N ARG A 288 4.58 -5.71 12.55
CA ARG A 288 4.52 -5.34 13.99
C ARG A 288 5.15 -3.98 14.24
N TRP A 289 6.30 -3.73 13.62
CA TRP A 289 6.96 -2.43 13.67
C TRP A 289 6.10 -1.33 13.06
N GLY A 290 5.45 -1.60 11.93
CA GLY A 290 4.51 -0.67 11.31
C GLY A 290 3.33 -0.31 12.21
N VAL A 291 2.73 -1.28 12.90
CA VAL A 291 1.65 -1.04 13.88
C VAL A 291 2.17 -0.21 15.05
N LEU A 292 3.34 -0.54 15.60
CA LEU A 292 3.94 0.19 16.71
C LEU A 292 4.25 1.64 16.33
N MET A 293 4.93 1.84 15.21
CA MET A 293 5.29 3.18 14.72
C MET A 293 4.06 4.00 14.33
N GLY A 294 3.06 3.36 13.71
CA GLY A 294 1.77 3.99 13.41
C GLY A 294 1.02 4.40 14.67
N GLY A 295 0.99 3.54 15.67
CA GLY A 295 0.43 3.85 16.98
C GLY A 295 1.13 5.04 17.63
N ILE A 296 2.46 5.01 17.77
CA ILE A 296 3.25 6.10 18.34
C ILE A 296 3.05 7.40 17.56
N SER A 297 3.13 7.34 16.23
CA SER A 297 2.96 8.51 15.38
C SER A 297 1.56 9.11 15.48
N SER A 298 0.53 8.29 15.77
CA SER A 298 -0.82 8.78 15.97
C SER A 298 -0.95 9.69 17.19
N PHE A 299 -0.22 9.43 18.28
CA PHE A 299 -0.22 10.33 19.44
C PHE A 299 0.33 11.70 19.07
N GLY A 300 1.49 11.77 18.43
CA GLY A 300 2.10 13.04 18.00
C GLY A 300 1.25 13.77 16.95
N GLY A 301 0.79 13.05 15.93
CA GLY A 301 0.00 13.62 14.84
C GLY A 301 -1.36 14.14 15.29
N LEU A 302 -2.09 13.38 16.09
CA LEU A 302 -3.40 13.79 16.61
C LEU A 302 -3.29 14.89 17.68
N PHE A 303 -2.23 14.87 18.51
CA PHE A 303 -1.92 15.98 19.39
C PHE A 303 -1.68 17.26 18.61
N LEU A 304 -0.82 17.20 17.57
CA LEU A 304 -0.55 18.35 16.72
C LEU A 304 -1.81 18.83 16.01
N LEU A 305 -2.63 17.92 15.46
CA LEU A 305 -3.91 18.24 14.83
C LEU A 305 -4.83 18.97 15.81
N ALA A 306 -4.97 18.48 17.04
CA ALA A 306 -5.80 19.13 18.05
C ALA A 306 -5.28 20.53 18.39
N ARG A 307 -3.97 20.72 18.51
CA ARG A 307 -3.35 22.03 18.77
C ARG A 307 -3.56 23.00 17.61
N VAL A 308 -3.35 22.52 16.38
CA VAL A 308 -3.53 23.34 15.16
C VAL A 308 -5.00 23.72 14.98
N LEU A 309 -5.94 22.81 15.16
CA LEU A 309 -7.37 23.12 15.13
C LEU A 309 -7.75 24.14 16.21
N GLY A 310 -7.29 23.95 17.44
CA GLY A 310 -7.54 24.88 18.54
C GLY A 310 -6.93 26.27 18.31
N TRP A 311 -5.83 26.38 17.57
CA TRP A 311 -5.23 27.66 17.20
C TRP A 311 -5.88 28.29 15.95
N LEU A 312 -6.20 27.50 14.94
CA LEU A 312 -6.66 27.97 13.62
C LEU A 312 -8.13 28.34 13.64
N VAL A 313 -9.00 27.55 14.28
CA VAL A 313 -10.46 27.80 14.27
C VAL A 313 -10.82 29.16 14.86
N PRO A 314 -10.32 29.63 16.01
CA PRO A 314 -10.61 30.96 16.53
C PRO A 314 -10.11 32.10 15.63
N ARG A 315 -9.08 31.86 14.78
CA ARG A 315 -8.44 32.90 13.94
C ARG A 315 -8.97 32.96 12.52
N ALA A 316 -9.26 31.80 11.96
CA ALA A 316 -9.62 31.65 10.55
C ALA A 316 -10.96 30.88 10.35
N GLY A 317 -11.65 30.53 11.42
CA GLY A 317 -12.86 29.72 11.34
C GLY A 317 -13.96 30.36 10.50
N GLN A 318 -14.03 31.68 10.45
CA GLN A 318 -14.98 32.42 9.58
C GLN A 318 -14.70 32.16 8.10
N ILE A 319 -13.42 32.08 7.69
CA ILE A 319 -13.00 31.77 6.30
C ILE A 319 -13.40 30.35 5.92
N PHE A 320 -13.26 29.42 6.87
CA PHE A 320 -13.55 28.00 6.67
C PHE A 320 -14.98 27.60 7.05
N HIS A 321 -15.81 28.56 7.46
CA HIS A 321 -17.17 28.32 7.96
C HIS A 321 -17.22 27.29 9.11
N VAL A 322 -16.21 27.31 9.98
CA VAL A 322 -16.07 26.46 11.17
C VAL A 322 -16.06 27.34 12.41
N ALA A 323 -17.15 27.36 13.15
CA ALA A 323 -17.26 28.19 14.36
C ALA A 323 -16.46 27.60 15.53
N GLU A 324 -16.48 26.28 15.68
CA GLU A 324 -15.78 25.53 16.73
C GLU A 324 -15.17 24.24 16.18
N ALA A 325 -14.13 23.74 16.84
CA ALA A 325 -13.52 22.47 16.49
C ALA A 325 -14.47 21.26 16.66
N SER A 326 -15.51 21.42 17.45
CA SER A 326 -16.58 20.44 17.65
C SER A 326 -17.60 20.40 16.51
N ASN A 327 -17.66 21.42 15.64
CA ASN A 327 -18.54 21.41 14.48
C ASN A 327 -18.29 20.25 13.55
N VAL A 328 -19.31 19.77 12.89
CA VAL A 328 -19.20 18.67 11.92
C VAL A 328 -18.35 19.09 10.72
N SER A 329 -18.46 20.34 10.28
CA SER A 329 -17.60 20.91 9.22
C SER A 329 -16.11 20.94 9.57
N ALA A 330 -15.74 20.93 10.86
CA ALA A 330 -14.33 20.82 11.29
C ALA A 330 -13.66 19.51 10.82
N ILE A 331 -14.43 18.48 10.49
CA ILE A 331 -13.95 17.24 9.88
C ILE A 331 -13.23 17.55 8.55
N LEU A 332 -13.78 18.42 7.71
CA LEU A 332 -13.15 18.82 6.45
C LEU A 332 -11.81 19.53 6.67
N LEU A 333 -11.76 20.41 7.69
CA LEU A 333 -10.52 21.09 8.07
C LEU A 333 -9.48 20.10 8.60
N ALA A 334 -9.91 19.14 9.42
CA ALA A 334 -9.03 18.08 9.90
C ALA A 334 -8.50 17.21 8.75
N VAL A 335 -9.34 16.81 7.80
CA VAL A 335 -8.93 16.07 6.60
C VAL A 335 -7.90 16.87 5.79
N LEU A 336 -8.10 18.17 5.60
CA LEU A 336 -7.15 19.04 4.92
C LEU A 336 -5.81 19.08 5.65
N LEU A 337 -5.80 19.30 6.97
CA LEU A 337 -4.59 19.36 7.79
C LEU A 337 -3.85 18.02 7.83
N ILE A 338 -4.58 16.90 7.92
CA ILE A 338 -3.98 15.56 7.85
C ILE A 338 -3.34 15.35 6.49
N THR A 339 -4.00 15.71 5.39
CA THR A 339 -3.45 15.60 4.03
C THR A 339 -2.16 16.40 3.87
N LEU A 340 -2.12 17.63 4.38
CA LEU A 340 -0.91 18.45 4.37
C LEU A 340 0.21 17.84 5.22
N GLY A 341 -0.14 17.32 6.40
CA GLY A 341 0.78 16.60 7.27
C GLY A 341 1.37 15.35 6.59
N GLU A 342 0.54 14.55 5.93
CA GLU A 342 1.00 13.36 5.20
C GLU A 342 1.97 13.70 4.07
N ILE A 343 1.71 14.75 3.30
CA ILE A 343 2.62 15.22 2.25
C ILE A 343 3.96 15.63 2.87
N LEU A 344 3.93 16.38 3.97
CA LEU A 344 5.12 16.85 4.66
C LEU A 344 5.95 15.72 5.24
N PHE A 345 5.32 14.73 5.86
CA PHE A 345 6.01 13.61 6.53
C PHE A 345 6.27 12.39 5.63
N SER A 346 5.77 12.39 4.38
CA SER A 346 6.02 11.32 3.41
C SER A 346 7.51 10.95 3.24
N PRO A 347 8.47 11.89 3.19
CA PRO A 347 9.89 11.54 3.07
C PRO A 347 10.41 10.67 4.21
N VAL A 348 9.95 10.94 5.44
CA VAL A 348 10.36 10.17 6.63
C VAL A 348 9.75 8.77 6.60
N SER A 349 8.45 8.65 6.35
CA SER A 349 7.79 7.34 6.27
C SER A 349 8.32 6.50 5.11
N ASN A 350 8.63 7.12 3.98
CA ASN A 350 9.24 6.44 2.85
C ASN A 350 10.69 5.99 3.14
N LEU A 351 11.45 6.75 3.94
CA LEU A 351 12.79 6.32 4.38
C LEU A 351 12.71 5.05 5.22
N VAL A 352 11.83 5.02 6.22
CA VAL A 352 11.61 3.82 7.05
C VAL A 352 11.19 2.63 6.19
N SER A 353 10.26 2.83 5.25
CA SER A 353 9.82 1.78 4.33
C SER A 353 10.99 1.23 3.51
N ARG A 354 11.81 2.10 2.90
CA ARG A 354 12.98 1.67 2.10
C ARG A 354 14.00 0.89 2.92
N THR A 355 14.19 1.24 4.20
CA THR A 355 15.08 0.47 5.09
C THR A 355 14.53 -0.94 5.31
N MET A 356 13.24 -1.07 5.58
CA MET A 356 12.59 -2.38 5.75
C MET A 356 12.66 -3.23 4.47
N GLU A 357 12.49 -2.62 3.31
CA GLU A 357 12.63 -3.28 2.01
C GLU A 357 14.05 -3.80 1.78
N HIS A 358 15.06 -2.99 2.11
CA HIS A 358 16.46 -3.40 1.99
C HIS A 358 16.78 -4.58 2.89
N GLU A 359 16.26 -4.61 4.12
CA GLU A 359 16.42 -5.75 5.01
C GLU A 359 15.69 -7.01 4.53
N ALA A 360 14.53 -6.87 3.91
CA ALA A 360 13.81 -7.97 3.29
C ALA A 360 14.57 -8.52 2.05
N ASP A 361 15.21 -7.67 1.26
CA ASP A 361 16.10 -8.09 0.17
C ASP A 361 17.30 -8.88 0.70
N ARG A 362 17.95 -8.39 1.76
CA ARG A 362 19.05 -9.09 2.42
C ARG A 362 18.61 -10.47 2.94
N PHE A 363 17.48 -10.52 3.62
CA PHE A 363 16.90 -11.77 4.10
C PHE A 363 16.66 -12.78 2.97
N ALA A 364 16.09 -12.31 1.84
CA ALA A 364 15.84 -13.16 0.68
C ALA A 364 17.13 -13.76 0.11
N ILE A 365 18.17 -12.95 -0.01
CA ILE A 365 19.47 -13.39 -0.52
C ILE A 365 20.13 -14.41 0.41
N GLU A 366 20.17 -14.14 1.71
CA GLU A 366 20.73 -15.07 2.70
C GLU A 366 19.92 -16.36 2.83
N MET A 367 18.59 -16.26 2.75
CA MET A 367 17.73 -17.43 2.80
C MET A 367 17.86 -18.34 1.60
N THR A 368 18.01 -17.79 0.40
CA THR A 368 18.07 -18.58 -0.83
C THR A 368 19.48 -19.00 -1.19
N HIS A 369 20.51 -18.28 -0.75
CA HIS A 369 21.89 -18.36 -1.27
C HIS A 369 21.95 -18.23 -2.80
N ASP A 370 20.97 -17.52 -3.37
CA ASP A 370 20.78 -17.34 -4.80
C ASP A 370 20.55 -15.86 -5.15
N PRO A 371 21.57 -15.00 -4.98
CA PRO A 371 21.46 -13.59 -5.30
C PRO A 371 21.13 -13.33 -6.77
N ALA A 372 21.52 -14.23 -7.69
CA ALA A 372 21.18 -14.09 -9.11
C ALA A 372 19.67 -14.20 -9.33
N SER A 373 18.97 -15.14 -8.68
CA SER A 373 17.49 -15.23 -8.81
C SER A 373 16.78 -13.98 -8.28
N VAL A 374 17.29 -13.39 -7.20
CA VAL A 374 16.76 -12.12 -6.66
C VAL A 374 17.00 -10.98 -7.66
N ALA A 375 18.19 -10.87 -8.24
CA ALA A 375 18.51 -9.85 -9.23
C ALA A 375 17.70 -10.02 -10.53
N HIS A 376 17.54 -11.27 -11.02
CA HIS A 376 16.70 -11.57 -12.19
C HIS A 376 15.24 -11.24 -11.94
N ALA A 377 14.67 -11.59 -10.77
CA ALA A 377 13.32 -11.20 -10.40
C ALA A 377 13.14 -9.68 -10.51
N PHE A 378 14.08 -8.90 -9.96
CA PHE A 378 14.03 -7.43 -10.07
C PHE A 378 14.19 -6.91 -11.50
N SER A 379 15.02 -7.55 -12.34
CA SER A 379 15.16 -7.18 -13.74
C SER A 379 13.87 -7.43 -14.54
N ILE A 380 13.16 -8.54 -14.26
CA ILE A 380 11.84 -8.83 -14.85
C ILE A 380 10.83 -7.80 -14.35
N LEU A 381 10.75 -7.55 -13.04
CA LEU A 381 9.87 -6.54 -12.45
C LEU A 381 10.12 -5.13 -12.99
N GLN A 382 11.37 -4.78 -13.27
CA GLN A 382 11.73 -3.50 -13.90
C GLN A 382 11.01 -3.34 -15.25
N THR A 383 11.05 -4.37 -16.08
CA THR A 383 10.48 -4.36 -17.42
C THR A 383 8.95 -4.37 -17.39
N GLU A 384 8.38 -5.31 -16.64
CA GLU A 384 6.92 -5.51 -16.58
C GLU A 384 6.18 -4.33 -15.94
N ASN A 385 6.78 -3.71 -14.93
CA ASN A 385 6.19 -2.57 -14.24
C ASN A 385 6.62 -1.20 -14.81
N LEU A 386 7.29 -1.15 -15.97
CA LEU A 386 7.82 0.07 -16.59
C LEU A 386 8.60 0.95 -15.58
N SER A 387 9.44 0.32 -14.78
CA SER A 387 10.20 0.99 -13.73
C SER A 387 11.48 1.62 -14.27
N VAL A 388 11.84 2.81 -13.75
CA VAL A 388 13.14 3.45 -13.99
C VAL A 388 14.11 2.96 -12.91
N PRO A 389 15.28 2.39 -13.27
CA PRO A 389 16.19 1.77 -12.31
C PRO A 389 16.71 2.73 -11.23
N PHE A 390 17.03 3.97 -11.60
CA PHE A 390 17.53 4.99 -10.70
C PHE A 390 16.64 6.24 -10.74
N PRO A 391 15.54 6.27 -9.98
CA PRO A 391 14.64 7.40 -9.97
C PRO A 391 15.28 8.64 -9.30
N GLY A 392 14.88 9.82 -9.73
CA GLY A 392 15.39 11.10 -9.21
C GLY A 392 15.04 11.31 -7.71
N LEU A 393 15.74 12.28 -7.08
CA LEU A 393 15.66 12.56 -5.64
C LEU A 393 14.23 12.84 -5.17
N PHE A 394 13.48 13.66 -5.90
CA PHE A 394 12.08 13.96 -5.55
C PHE A 394 11.23 12.69 -5.49
N TYR A 395 11.31 11.82 -6.49
CA TYR A 395 10.59 10.56 -6.49
C TYR A 395 10.99 9.69 -5.29
N ARG A 396 12.29 9.58 -5.00
CA ARG A 396 12.79 8.78 -3.87
C ARG A 396 12.26 9.29 -2.53
N LEU A 397 12.18 10.61 -2.33
CA LEU A 397 11.74 11.18 -1.07
C LEU A 397 10.22 11.10 -0.90
N TRP A 398 9.45 11.53 -1.87
CA TRP A 398 7.98 11.66 -1.71
C TRP A 398 7.16 10.49 -2.22
N ARG A 399 7.73 9.63 -3.08
CA ARG A 399 6.93 8.60 -3.76
C ARG A 399 7.43 7.17 -3.58
N ALA A 400 8.75 6.99 -3.45
CA ALA A 400 9.34 5.66 -3.42
C ALA A 400 9.33 5.06 -2.01
N THR A 401 8.56 4.03 -1.84
CA THR A 401 8.55 3.20 -0.63
C THR A 401 9.60 2.08 -0.67
N HIS A 402 10.14 1.80 -1.86
CA HIS A 402 11.20 0.83 -2.11
C HIS A 402 12.45 1.56 -2.56
N PRO A 403 13.65 1.01 -2.35
CA PRO A 403 14.84 1.44 -3.06
C PRO A 403 14.63 1.37 -4.57
N GLY A 404 15.35 2.16 -5.35
CA GLY A 404 15.29 2.06 -6.81
C GLY A 404 15.60 0.64 -7.26
N ILE A 405 14.89 0.15 -8.29
CA ILE A 405 15.04 -1.23 -8.74
C ILE A 405 16.49 -1.54 -9.17
N GLY A 406 17.20 -0.57 -9.73
CA GLY A 406 18.63 -0.68 -10.05
C GLY A 406 19.49 -0.86 -8.79
N GLN A 407 19.19 -0.12 -7.71
CA GLN A 407 19.90 -0.26 -6.43
C GLN A 407 19.68 -1.67 -5.82
N ARG A 408 18.49 -2.25 -5.99
CA ARG A 408 18.16 -3.60 -5.51
C ARG A 408 18.93 -4.66 -6.31
N ILE A 409 19.05 -4.50 -7.64
CA ILE A 409 19.84 -5.38 -8.50
C ILE A 409 21.33 -5.26 -8.14
N GLU A 410 21.87 -4.03 -7.97
CA GLU A 410 23.27 -3.81 -7.53
C GLU A 410 23.53 -4.50 -6.18
N PHE A 411 22.61 -4.36 -5.24
CA PHE A 411 22.74 -5.01 -3.93
C PHE A 411 22.77 -6.53 -4.06
N ALA A 412 21.85 -7.13 -4.81
CA ALA A 412 21.84 -8.58 -5.05
C ALA A 412 23.10 -9.04 -5.75
N ASN A 413 23.63 -8.29 -6.71
CA ASN A 413 24.89 -8.62 -7.40
C ASN A 413 26.11 -8.58 -6.50
N THR A 414 26.10 -7.81 -5.42
CA THR A 414 27.29 -7.55 -4.57
C THR A 414 27.24 -8.21 -3.20
N TYR A 415 26.04 -8.44 -2.65
CA TYR A 415 25.87 -8.98 -1.31
C TYR A 415 26.01 -10.51 -1.29
N ARG A 416 27.18 -10.99 -0.88
CA ARG A 416 27.55 -12.42 -0.86
C ARG A 416 28.46 -12.72 0.33
N PRO A 417 28.02 -12.55 1.59
CA PRO A 417 28.89 -12.66 2.77
C PRO A 417 29.56 -14.04 2.88
N TRP A 418 28.84 -15.12 2.55
CA TRP A 418 29.39 -16.49 2.59
C TRP A 418 30.55 -16.73 1.63
N VAL A 419 30.63 -16.02 0.49
CA VAL A 419 31.75 -16.14 -0.46
C VAL A 419 33.03 -15.52 0.12
N SER A 420 32.90 -14.47 0.92
CA SER A 420 34.01 -13.77 1.57
C SER A 420 34.35 -14.33 2.95
N GLY A 421 33.65 -15.37 3.42
CA GLY A 421 33.82 -15.92 4.77
C GLY A 421 33.28 -15.01 5.89
N ASN A 422 32.46 -14.02 5.53
CA ASN A 422 31.78 -13.18 6.51
C ASN A 422 30.51 -13.87 7.00
N SER A 423 30.10 -13.55 8.24
CA SER A 423 28.85 -14.04 8.81
C SER A 423 27.64 -13.40 8.12
N GLU A 424 26.60 -14.20 7.91
CA GLU A 424 25.29 -13.73 7.49
C GLU A 424 24.57 -13.01 8.64
N VAL A 425 23.78 -12.00 8.32
CA VAL A 425 23.05 -11.20 9.34
C VAL A 425 21.87 -11.97 9.93
N TYR A 426 21.25 -12.84 9.13
CA TYR A 426 20.00 -13.52 9.50
C TYR A 426 20.15 -15.03 9.63
N GLN A 427 21.37 -15.57 9.67
CA GLN A 427 21.63 -17.01 9.78
C GLN A 427 20.89 -17.67 10.94
N ASP A 428 20.79 -16.99 12.08
CA ASP A 428 20.08 -17.43 13.28
C ASP A 428 18.55 -17.44 13.15
N ARG A 429 18.02 -16.86 12.08
CA ARG A 429 16.58 -16.82 11.77
C ARG A 429 16.10 -18.01 10.95
N PHE A 430 17.02 -18.76 10.37
CA PHE A 430 16.70 -19.94 9.58
C PHE A 430 16.73 -21.18 10.47
N GLN A 431 15.67 -21.96 10.39
CA GLN A 431 15.70 -23.27 11.04
C GLN A 431 16.75 -24.14 10.31
N SER A 432 17.74 -24.65 11.04
CA SER A 432 18.64 -25.67 10.51
C SER A 432 17.79 -26.82 9.99
N LYS A 433 18.10 -27.33 8.77
CA LYS A 433 17.56 -28.63 8.35
C LYS A 433 17.85 -29.60 9.49
N SER A 434 16.84 -29.98 10.26
CA SER A 434 16.93 -31.17 11.09
C SER A 434 17.34 -32.29 10.14
N MET A 435 18.57 -32.77 10.30
CA MET A 435 18.95 -34.06 9.76
C MET A 435 18.15 -35.07 10.59
N ALA A 436 16.92 -35.27 10.20
CA ALA A 436 16.08 -36.35 10.65
C ALA A 436 15.76 -37.17 9.41
N ASP A 437 16.54 -38.20 9.26
CA ASP A 437 16.33 -39.54 8.71
C ASP A 437 15.38 -39.72 7.51
#